data_6557435faadc04ca393696cf87b34d6a
#
_entry.id   6557435faadc04ca393696cf87b34d6a
#
_cell.length_a   1.000
_cell.length_b   1.000
_cell.length_c   1.000
_cell.angle_alpha   90.00
_cell.angle_beta   90.00
_cell.angle_gamma   90.00
#
_symmetry.space_group_name_H-M   'P 1'
#
loop_
_entity.id
_entity.type
_entity.pdbx_description
1 polymer ?
#
loop_
_entity_poly.entity_id
_entity_poly.type
_entity_poly.pdbx_seq_one_letter_code
_entity_poly.pdbx_strand_id
1 'polypeptide(L)'
;MVPSEFTLLSIPFFREFGKKNAYFLYSWKDYLRKEVWSMETTPQKYQQYVQQKQKKSPLGKDLALAFLIGGLICVLGQLIQNGYTAAGLEQEDAATATSVSLVFLSALLTGLNLYHRIARFGGAGTLVPITGFAHAVVSPAIDFKAEGFVTGMAAKMFLVAGPVIVFGTVASALYGLILWMVG
;
A
#
# COMPACT_ATOMS: atom_id res chain seq x y z
N MET A 1 1.68 -9.30 -25.22
CA MET A 1 1.79 -10.73 -25.58
C MET A 1 0.61 -11.41 -24.90
N VAL A 2 -0.43 -11.76 -25.66
CA VAL A 2 -1.67 -12.37 -25.16
C VAL A 2 -1.44 -13.88 -25.10
N PRO A 3 -1.72 -14.58 -23.98
CA PRO A 3 -1.61 -16.04 -23.95
C PRO A 3 -2.63 -16.62 -24.94
N SER A 4 -2.14 -17.43 -25.86
CA SER A 4 -2.96 -18.12 -26.84
C SER A 4 -4.02 -18.99 -26.13
N GLU A 5 -5.22 -19.05 -26.69
CA GLU A 5 -6.43 -19.75 -26.18
C GLU A 5 -6.22 -21.22 -25.80
N PHE A 6 -5.07 -21.78 -26.13
CA PHE A 6 -4.74 -23.20 -25.92
C PHE A 6 -4.33 -23.57 -24.48
N THR A 7 -3.91 -22.61 -23.65
CA THR A 7 -3.29 -22.92 -22.35
C THR A 7 -4.32 -23.16 -21.24
N LEU A 8 -5.52 -22.59 -21.33
CA LEU A 8 -6.55 -22.76 -20.30
C LEU A 8 -7.39 -24.03 -20.47
N LEU A 9 -7.50 -24.53 -21.71
CA LEU A 9 -8.22 -25.78 -22.03
C LEU A 9 -7.41 -27.05 -21.74
N SER A 10 -6.12 -26.92 -21.46
CA SER A 10 -5.25 -28.07 -21.10
C SER A 10 -5.38 -28.50 -19.62
N ILE A 11 -6.03 -27.68 -18.78
CA ILE A 11 -6.27 -28.00 -17.38
C ILE A 11 -7.48 -28.93 -17.29
N PRO A 12 -7.33 -30.18 -16.76
CA PRO A 12 -8.41 -31.18 -16.74
C PRO A 12 -9.67 -30.70 -16.01
N PHE A 13 -9.54 -29.84 -15.03
CA PHE A 13 -10.64 -29.21 -14.30
C PHE A 13 -11.52 -28.34 -15.19
N PHE A 14 -10.94 -27.53 -16.07
CA PHE A 14 -11.71 -26.68 -16.98
C PHE A 14 -12.41 -27.48 -18.10
N ARG A 15 -11.87 -28.62 -18.48
CA ARG A 15 -12.45 -29.50 -19.50
C ARG A 15 -13.70 -30.23 -18.98
N GLU A 16 -13.71 -30.64 -17.72
CA GLU A 16 -14.88 -31.28 -17.07
C GLU A 16 -15.96 -30.23 -16.73
N PHE A 17 -15.56 -29.03 -16.29
CA PHE A 17 -16.49 -27.93 -15.97
C PHE A 17 -17.19 -27.39 -17.23
N GLY A 18 -16.48 -27.35 -18.36
CA GLY A 18 -17.02 -26.91 -19.63
C GLY A 18 -18.09 -27.83 -20.23
N LYS A 19 -18.02 -29.15 -19.95
CA LYS A 19 -19.05 -30.10 -20.40
C LYS A 19 -20.37 -29.97 -19.64
N LYS A 20 -20.33 -29.52 -18.37
CA LYS A 20 -21.53 -29.36 -17.54
C LYS A 20 -22.23 -28.02 -17.68
N ASN A 21 -21.54 -26.97 -18.14
CA ASN A 21 -22.08 -25.62 -18.22
C ASN A 21 -21.69 -24.89 -19.52
N ALA A 22 -21.98 -25.48 -20.68
CA ALA A 22 -21.72 -24.87 -21.98
C ALA A 22 -22.34 -23.45 -22.11
N TYR A 23 -23.50 -23.21 -21.50
CA TYR A 23 -24.14 -21.89 -21.45
C TYR A 23 -23.35 -20.86 -20.61
N PHE A 24 -22.75 -21.29 -19.51
CA PHE A 24 -21.94 -20.40 -18.68
C PHE A 24 -20.65 -19.98 -19.40
N LEU A 25 -19.99 -20.91 -20.08
CA LEU A 25 -18.79 -20.61 -20.87
C LEU A 25 -19.11 -19.71 -22.08
N TYR A 26 -20.28 -19.90 -22.70
CA TYR A 26 -20.71 -19.06 -23.83
C TYR A 26 -21.03 -17.63 -23.36
N SER A 27 -21.75 -17.50 -22.24
CA SER A 27 -22.06 -16.21 -21.62
C SER A 27 -20.80 -15.49 -21.12
N TRP A 28 -19.86 -16.23 -20.52
CA TRP A 28 -18.56 -15.70 -20.05
C TRP A 28 -17.68 -15.27 -21.23
N LYS A 29 -17.65 -16.04 -22.30
CA LYS A 29 -16.91 -15.72 -23.53
C LYS A 29 -17.48 -14.48 -24.23
N ASP A 30 -18.79 -14.30 -24.24
CA ASP A 30 -19.48 -13.12 -24.79
C ASP A 30 -19.30 -11.89 -23.88
N TYR A 31 -19.30 -12.07 -22.56
CA TYR A 31 -19.00 -11.02 -21.59
C TYR A 31 -17.56 -10.53 -21.73
N LEU A 32 -16.60 -11.44 -21.77
CA LEU A 32 -15.19 -11.09 -22.02
C LEU A 32 -14.99 -10.44 -23.41
N ARG A 33 -15.70 -10.90 -24.43
CA ARG A 33 -15.59 -10.34 -25.77
C ARG A 33 -16.21 -8.93 -25.87
N LYS A 34 -17.34 -8.67 -25.21
CA LYS A 34 -18.01 -7.37 -25.25
C LYS A 34 -17.37 -6.31 -24.37
N GLU A 35 -16.89 -6.66 -23.17
CA GLU A 35 -16.38 -5.67 -22.22
C GLU A 35 -14.85 -5.55 -22.21
N VAL A 36 -14.11 -6.64 -22.41
CA VAL A 36 -12.64 -6.62 -22.37
C VAL A 36 -12.03 -6.30 -23.73
N TRP A 37 -12.66 -6.73 -24.82
CA TRP A 37 -12.14 -6.50 -26.18
C TRP A 37 -12.72 -5.26 -26.87
N SER A 38 -13.81 -4.67 -26.36
CA SER A 38 -14.29 -3.37 -26.85
C SER A 38 -13.48 -2.19 -26.31
N MET A 39 -12.60 -2.41 -25.36
CA MET A 39 -11.61 -1.43 -24.94
C MET A 39 -10.33 -1.51 -25.81
N GLU A 40 -10.45 -1.39 -27.12
CA GLU A 40 -9.38 -0.81 -27.94
C GLU A 40 -9.24 0.68 -27.58
N THR A 41 -8.89 0.93 -26.34
CA THR A 41 -8.53 2.28 -25.90
C THR A 41 -7.11 2.55 -26.36
N THR A 42 -6.98 3.26 -27.45
CA THR A 42 -5.71 3.90 -27.81
C THR A 42 -5.19 4.65 -26.56
N PRO A 43 -3.89 4.68 -26.26
CA PRO A 43 -3.35 5.41 -25.11
C PRO A 43 -3.89 6.83 -24.96
N GLN A 44 -4.18 7.47 -26.09
CA GLN A 44 -4.76 8.81 -26.14
C GLN A 44 -6.23 8.87 -25.65
N LYS A 45 -7.07 7.90 -26.05
CA LYS A 45 -8.46 7.79 -25.56
C LYS A 45 -8.49 7.47 -24.06
N TYR A 46 -7.58 6.62 -23.59
CA TYR A 46 -7.44 6.33 -22.17
C TYR A 46 -7.06 7.59 -21.38
N GLN A 47 -6.08 8.37 -21.84
CA GLN A 47 -5.69 9.63 -21.21
C GLN A 47 -6.86 10.64 -21.18
N GLN A 48 -7.61 10.78 -22.25
CA GLN A 48 -8.80 11.65 -22.29
C GLN A 48 -9.87 11.19 -21.29
N TYR A 49 -10.13 9.87 -21.22
CA TYR A 49 -11.07 9.30 -20.25
C TYR A 49 -10.63 9.52 -18.81
N VAL A 50 -9.36 9.32 -18.52
CA VAL A 50 -8.78 9.58 -17.20
C VAL A 50 -8.90 11.07 -16.84
N GLN A 51 -8.54 11.99 -17.74
CA GLN A 51 -8.65 13.42 -17.51
C GLN A 51 -10.10 13.88 -17.25
N GLN A 52 -11.09 13.30 -17.93
CA GLN A 52 -12.51 13.59 -17.69
C GLN A 52 -13.01 13.06 -16.34
N LYS A 53 -12.47 11.94 -15.87
CA LYS A 53 -12.85 11.30 -14.60
C LYS A 53 -12.06 11.80 -13.40
N GLN A 54 -10.88 12.39 -13.60
CA GLN A 54 -10.10 12.97 -12.54
C GLN A 54 -10.82 14.20 -11.95
N LYS A 55 -11.32 14.04 -10.72
CA LYS A 55 -11.75 15.17 -9.92
C LYS A 55 -10.50 15.96 -9.53
N LYS A 56 -10.42 17.21 -9.92
CA LYS A 56 -9.38 18.13 -9.44
C LYS A 56 -9.55 18.27 -7.93
N SER A 57 -8.60 17.75 -7.15
CA SER A 57 -8.62 17.97 -5.70
C SER A 57 -8.32 19.44 -5.38
N PRO A 58 -8.99 20.02 -4.39
CA PRO A 58 -8.73 21.40 -3.95
C PRO A 58 -7.40 21.46 -3.21
N LEU A 59 -6.32 21.73 -3.92
CA LEU A 59 -4.93 21.66 -3.46
C LEU A 59 -4.72 22.39 -2.14
N GLY A 60 -5.34 23.57 -1.95
CA GLY A 60 -5.19 24.37 -0.72
C GLY A 60 -5.80 23.69 0.52
N LYS A 61 -6.99 23.10 0.38
CA LYS A 61 -7.64 22.36 1.48
C LYS A 61 -6.89 21.10 1.84
N ASP A 62 -6.47 20.34 0.82
CA ASP A 62 -5.76 19.08 1.00
C ASP A 62 -4.39 19.32 1.64
N LEU A 63 -3.69 20.41 1.27
CA LEU A 63 -2.42 20.80 1.88
C LEU A 63 -2.59 21.19 3.35
N ALA A 64 -3.61 21.99 3.68
CA ALA A 64 -3.88 22.38 5.06
C ALA A 64 -4.25 21.20 5.94
N LEU A 65 -5.09 20.28 5.45
CA LEU A 65 -5.45 19.07 6.17
C LEU A 65 -4.26 18.12 6.36
N ALA A 66 -3.43 17.96 5.33
CA ALA A 66 -2.20 17.16 5.42
C ALA A 66 -1.25 17.71 6.47
N PHE A 67 -1.07 19.03 6.51
CA PHE A 67 -0.24 19.70 7.52
C PHE A 67 -0.79 19.52 8.94
N LEU A 68 -2.09 19.73 9.14
CA LEU A 68 -2.72 19.57 10.45
C LEU A 68 -2.65 18.14 10.96
N ILE A 69 -3.04 17.16 10.14
CA ILE A 69 -3.08 15.75 10.56
C ILE A 69 -1.66 15.19 10.73
N GLY A 70 -0.75 15.52 9.81
CA GLY A 70 0.66 15.14 9.95
C GLY A 70 1.30 15.79 11.19
N GLY A 71 1.03 17.06 11.45
CA GLY A 71 1.47 17.75 12.64
C GLY A 71 0.93 17.15 13.94
N LEU A 72 -0.34 16.74 13.97
CA LEU A 72 -0.92 16.04 15.13
C LEU A 72 -0.24 14.69 15.39
N ILE A 73 0.08 13.94 14.35
CA ILE A 73 0.83 12.68 14.49
C ILE A 73 2.23 12.93 15.05
N CYS A 74 2.91 13.99 14.60
CA CYS A 74 4.22 14.38 15.14
C CYS A 74 4.13 14.80 16.61
N VAL A 75 3.11 15.59 16.99
CA VAL A 75 2.88 15.98 18.39
C VAL A 75 2.63 14.75 19.27
N LEU A 76 1.82 13.80 18.82
CA LEU A 76 1.61 12.54 19.52
C LEU A 76 2.92 11.75 19.68
N GLY A 77 3.73 11.68 18.63
CA GLY A 77 5.07 11.06 18.70
C GLY A 77 5.95 11.74 19.74
N GLN A 78 6.00 13.06 19.75
CA GLN A 78 6.79 13.82 20.73
C GLN A 78 6.29 13.64 22.17
N LEU A 79 4.99 13.56 22.39
CA LEU A 79 4.43 13.28 23.72
C LEU A 79 4.83 11.89 24.23
N ILE A 80 4.78 10.88 23.37
CA ILE A 80 5.21 9.51 23.70
C ILE A 80 6.71 9.50 24.01
N GLN A 81 7.54 10.16 23.21
CA GLN A 81 8.98 10.25 23.39
C GLN A 81 9.32 10.94 24.73
N ASN A 82 8.68 12.07 25.03
CA ASN A 82 8.86 12.75 26.31
C ASN A 82 8.44 11.87 27.50
N GLY A 83 7.39 11.06 27.34
CA GLY A 83 6.97 10.08 28.35
C GLY A 83 8.05 9.02 28.62
N TYR A 84 8.68 8.49 27.58
CA TYR A 84 9.77 7.52 27.73
C TYR A 84 11.03 8.13 28.34
N THR A 85 11.39 9.35 27.95
CA THR A 85 12.51 10.09 28.54
C THR A 85 12.24 10.40 30.01
N ALA A 86 11.02 10.78 30.38
CA ALA A 86 10.64 10.99 31.77
C ALA A 86 10.64 9.70 32.59
N ALA A 87 10.45 8.54 31.97
CA ALA A 87 10.58 7.22 32.61
C ALA A 87 12.04 6.76 32.78
N GLY A 88 13.01 7.58 32.33
CA GLY A 88 14.47 7.34 32.55
C GLY A 88 15.17 6.65 31.37
N LEU A 89 14.56 6.54 30.19
CA LEU A 89 15.24 6.02 29.01
C LEU A 89 16.17 7.11 28.41
N GLU A 90 17.32 6.66 27.90
CA GLU A 90 18.18 7.53 27.11
C GLU A 90 17.49 8.01 25.84
N GLN A 91 17.93 9.13 25.29
CA GLN A 91 17.25 9.77 24.17
C GLN A 91 17.15 8.89 22.91
N GLU A 92 18.17 8.06 22.64
CA GLU A 92 18.19 7.13 21.52
C GLU A 92 17.20 5.97 21.73
N ASP A 93 17.17 5.41 22.93
CA ASP A 93 16.25 4.33 23.30
C ASP A 93 14.79 4.83 23.33
N ALA A 94 14.57 6.04 23.85
CA ALA A 94 13.25 6.69 23.85
C ALA A 94 12.73 6.92 22.41
N ALA A 95 13.60 7.33 21.49
CA ALA A 95 13.22 7.51 20.08
C ALA A 95 12.86 6.19 19.40
N THR A 96 13.64 5.13 19.68
CA THR A 96 13.37 3.78 19.18
C THR A 96 12.07 3.22 19.75
N ALA A 97 11.86 3.33 21.06
CA ALA A 97 10.62 2.90 21.72
C ALA A 97 9.39 3.65 21.21
N THR A 98 9.53 4.96 20.93
CA THR A 98 8.47 5.78 20.33
C THR A 98 8.11 5.28 18.94
N SER A 99 9.11 4.97 18.10
CA SER A 99 8.89 4.44 16.76
C SER A 99 8.13 3.12 16.78
N VAL A 100 8.51 2.19 17.66
CA VAL A 100 7.83 0.91 17.85
C VAL A 100 6.39 1.11 18.33
N SER A 101 6.18 2.00 19.30
CA SER A 101 4.85 2.33 19.81
C SER A 101 3.93 2.91 18.73
N LEU A 102 4.44 3.81 17.90
CA LEU A 102 3.69 4.41 16.80
C LEU A 102 3.35 3.38 15.71
N VAL A 103 4.28 2.48 15.39
CA VAL A 103 4.03 1.37 14.45
C VAL A 103 2.94 0.45 14.98
N PHE A 104 3.02 0.07 16.27
CA PHE A 104 2.01 -0.77 16.91
C PHE A 104 0.64 -0.09 16.91
N LEU A 105 0.56 1.18 17.29
CA LEU A 105 -0.69 1.95 17.31
C LEU A 105 -1.30 2.06 15.92
N SER A 106 -0.48 2.31 14.91
CA SER A 106 -0.94 2.37 13.51
C SER A 106 -1.45 1.01 13.01
N ALA A 107 -0.75 -0.08 13.34
CA ALA A 107 -1.18 -1.43 13.00
C ALA A 107 -2.52 -1.77 13.66
N LEU A 108 -2.70 -1.41 14.94
CA LEU A 108 -3.95 -1.59 15.67
C LEU A 108 -5.09 -0.80 15.03
N LEU A 109 -4.88 0.50 14.76
CA LEU A 109 -5.87 1.35 14.11
C LEU A 109 -6.21 0.87 12.69
N THR A 110 -5.25 0.28 11.99
CA THR A 110 -5.48 -0.33 10.68
C THR A 110 -6.34 -1.57 10.80
N GLY A 111 -6.04 -2.45 11.77
CA GLY A 111 -6.83 -3.65 12.07
C GLY A 111 -8.28 -3.32 12.46
N LEU A 112 -8.50 -2.21 13.14
CA LEU A 112 -9.83 -1.69 13.49
C LEU A 112 -10.52 -0.91 12.36
N ASN A 113 -9.87 -0.80 11.19
CA ASN A 113 -10.35 -0.03 10.02
C ASN A 113 -10.59 1.47 10.31
N LEU A 114 -9.91 2.01 11.32
CA LEU A 114 -9.99 3.43 11.70
C LEU A 114 -8.95 4.27 10.99
N TYR A 115 -7.74 3.75 10.79
CA TYR A 115 -6.65 4.49 10.14
C TYR A 115 -7.02 4.94 8.71
N HIS A 116 -7.71 4.08 7.96
CA HIS A 116 -8.20 4.41 6.62
C HIS A 116 -9.12 5.66 6.60
N ARG A 117 -9.95 5.83 7.63
CA ARG A 117 -10.80 7.03 7.74
C ARG A 117 -9.97 8.30 7.94
N ILE A 118 -8.95 8.24 8.79
CA ILE A 118 -8.03 9.35 9.04
C ILE A 118 -7.23 9.66 7.77
N ALA A 119 -6.71 8.64 7.09
CA ALA A 119 -5.92 8.78 5.88
C ALA A 119 -6.69 9.43 4.73
N ARG A 120 -8.01 9.19 4.64
CA ARG A 120 -8.87 9.84 3.62
C ARG A 120 -8.86 11.37 3.73
N PHE A 121 -8.77 11.91 4.94
CA PHE A 121 -8.74 13.35 5.18
C PHE A 121 -7.32 13.91 5.23
N GLY A 122 -6.38 13.13 5.76
CA GLY A 122 -4.99 13.53 5.97
C GLY A 122 -4.10 13.44 4.74
N GLY A 123 -4.50 12.64 3.73
CA GLY A 123 -3.73 12.49 2.50
C GLY A 123 -2.24 12.25 2.74
N ALA A 124 -1.39 13.11 2.18
CA ALA A 124 0.07 13.02 2.32
C ALA A 124 0.55 13.14 3.78
N GLY A 125 -0.17 13.86 4.65
CA GLY A 125 0.19 14.02 6.06
C GLY A 125 0.13 12.73 6.88
N THR A 126 -0.65 11.75 6.44
CA THR A 126 -0.69 10.42 7.06
C THR A 126 0.28 9.43 6.43
N LEU A 127 0.76 9.69 5.21
CA LEU A 127 1.67 8.81 4.47
C LEU A 127 3.14 8.99 4.87
N VAL A 128 3.55 10.23 5.14
CA VAL A 128 4.95 10.57 5.43
C VAL A 128 5.45 10.01 6.78
N PRO A 129 4.67 10.07 7.88
CA PRO A 129 5.11 9.50 9.15
C PRO A 129 5.25 7.98 9.12
N ILE A 130 6.02 7.44 10.08
CA ILE A 130 6.23 5.99 10.25
C ILE A 130 4.91 5.21 10.40
N THR A 131 3.87 5.86 10.90
CA THR A 131 2.51 5.33 10.99
C THR A 131 1.90 5.01 9.62
N GLY A 132 2.18 5.85 8.61
CA GLY A 132 1.75 5.61 7.22
C GLY A 132 2.41 4.39 6.60
N PHE A 133 3.71 4.22 6.83
CA PHE A 133 4.43 3.03 6.40
C PHE A 133 3.86 1.76 7.05
N ALA A 134 3.64 1.78 8.37
CA ALA A 134 3.02 0.66 9.09
C ALA A 134 1.64 0.31 8.53
N HIS A 135 0.79 1.32 8.25
CA HIS A 135 -0.51 1.12 7.61
C HIS A 135 -0.38 0.49 6.22
N ALA A 136 0.56 0.97 5.40
CA ALA A 136 0.78 0.46 4.04
C ALA A 136 1.25 -1.01 4.02
N VAL A 137 1.94 -1.46 5.06
CA VAL A 137 2.39 -2.85 5.21
C VAL A 137 1.28 -3.74 5.77
N VAL A 138 0.54 -3.25 6.77
CA VAL A 138 -0.49 -4.05 7.47
C VAL A 138 -1.77 -4.20 6.65
N SER A 139 -2.18 -3.18 5.89
CA SER A 139 -3.42 -3.22 5.10
C SER A 139 -3.44 -4.40 4.10
N PRO A 140 -2.43 -4.58 3.21
CA PRO A 140 -2.39 -5.73 2.33
C PRO A 140 -2.30 -7.07 3.08
N ALA A 141 -1.64 -7.10 4.25
CA ALA A 141 -1.56 -8.31 5.07
C ALA A 141 -2.94 -8.78 5.52
N ILE A 142 -3.83 -7.85 5.88
CA ILE A 142 -5.20 -8.14 6.27
C ILE A 142 -6.04 -8.59 5.07
N ASP A 143 -5.93 -7.86 3.95
CA ASP A 143 -6.72 -8.11 2.74
C ASP A 143 -6.41 -9.48 2.13
N PHE A 144 -5.14 -9.89 2.10
CA PHE A 144 -4.67 -11.14 1.52
C PHE A 144 -4.53 -12.30 2.52
N LYS A 145 -5.06 -12.14 3.74
CA LYS A 145 -5.04 -13.20 4.77
C LYS A 145 -5.66 -14.51 4.30
N ALA A 146 -6.71 -14.45 3.47
CA ALA A 146 -7.41 -15.62 2.95
C ALA A 146 -6.55 -16.45 1.96
N GLU A 147 -5.52 -15.86 1.36
CA GLU A 147 -4.61 -16.53 0.42
C GLU A 147 -3.50 -17.34 1.12
N GLY A 148 -3.49 -17.36 2.45
CA GLY A 148 -2.52 -18.06 3.28
C GLY A 148 -1.45 -17.17 3.89
N PHE A 149 -0.72 -17.72 4.89
CA PHE A 149 0.24 -16.95 5.67
C PHE A 149 1.48 -16.54 4.86
N VAL A 150 2.05 -17.48 4.09
CA VAL A 150 3.31 -17.24 3.35
C VAL A 150 3.04 -16.58 2.00
N THR A 151 2.15 -17.17 1.19
CA THR A 151 1.88 -16.73 -0.19
C THR A 151 1.01 -15.49 -0.26
N GLY A 152 0.09 -15.33 0.67
CA GLY A 152 -0.78 -14.16 0.77
C GLY A 152 -0.17 -13.08 1.66
N MET A 153 -0.30 -13.22 2.97
CA MET A 153 0.06 -12.19 3.95
C MET A 153 1.53 -11.77 3.86
N ALA A 154 2.46 -12.70 4.06
CA ALA A 154 3.89 -12.37 4.12
C ALA A 154 4.40 -11.81 2.78
N ALA A 155 4.06 -12.44 1.66
CA ALA A 155 4.47 -11.98 0.34
C ALA A 155 4.01 -10.54 0.05
N LYS A 156 2.78 -10.19 0.44
CA LYS A 156 2.23 -8.83 0.24
C LYS A 156 2.85 -7.79 1.16
N MET A 157 3.18 -8.15 2.41
CA MET A 157 3.93 -7.29 3.32
C MET A 157 5.31 -6.95 2.75
N PHE A 158 6.04 -7.96 2.27
CA PHE A 158 7.37 -7.76 1.68
C PHE A 158 7.35 -7.02 0.35
N LEU A 159 6.27 -7.11 -0.42
CA LEU A 159 6.10 -6.34 -1.65
C LEU A 159 6.13 -4.83 -1.40
N VAL A 160 5.59 -4.39 -0.25
CA VAL A 160 5.60 -2.98 0.16
C VAL A 160 6.88 -2.63 0.93
N ALA A 161 7.27 -3.46 1.91
CA ALA A 161 8.42 -3.19 2.77
C ALA A 161 9.76 -3.38 2.04
N GLY A 162 9.85 -4.34 1.12
CA GLY A 162 11.10 -4.69 0.42
C GLY A 162 11.79 -3.51 -0.27
N PRO A 163 11.12 -2.80 -1.19
CA PRO A 163 11.71 -1.64 -1.85
C PRO A 163 12.17 -0.55 -0.88
N VAL A 164 11.41 -0.28 0.18
CA VAL A 164 11.76 0.74 1.18
C VAL A 164 13.04 0.36 1.92
N ILE A 165 13.17 -0.90 2.33
CA ILE A 165 14.38 -1.41 3.01
C ILE A 165 15.58 -1.34 2.07
N VAL A 166 15.43 -1.83 0.83
CA VAL A 166 16.54 -1.85 -0.14
C VAL A 166 17.02 -0.44 -0.46
N PHE A 167 16.13 0.46 -0.85
CA PHE A 167 16.51 1.84 -1.18
C PHE A 167 17.02 2.61 0.05
N GLY A 168 16.44 2.39 1.21
CA GLY A 168 16.89 3.01 2.47
C GLY A 168 18.30 2.56 2.85
N THR A 169 18.59 1.27 2.79
CA THR A 169 19.92 0.73 3.12
C THR A 169 20.97 1.16 2.11
N VAL A 170 20.66 1.14 0.80
CA VAL A 170 21.58 1.60 -0.24
C VAL A 170 21.88 3.09 -0.07
N ALA A 171 20.87 3.93 0.15
CA ALA A 171 21.06 5.36 0.35
C ALA A 171 21.90 5.64 1.60
N SER A 172 21.65 4.94 2.71
CA SER A 172 22.41 5.08 3.94
C SER A 172 23.87 4.65 3.78
N ALA A 173 24.12 3.55 3.06
CA ALA A 173 25.46 3.06 2.78
C ALA A 173 26.25 4.05 1.90
N LEU A 174 25.62 4.60 0.85
CA LEU A 174 26.24 5.62 0.00
C LEU A 174 26.57 6.89 0.78
N TYR A 175 25.62 7.35 1.60
CA TYR A 175 25.85 8.52 2.45
C TYR A 175 26.97 8.31 3.47
N GLY A 176 27.01 7.14 4.12
CA GLY A 176 28.08 6.77 5.06
C GLY A 176 29.45 6.70 4.37
N LEU A 177 29.50 6.18 3.14
CA LEU A 177 30.74 6.13 2.37
C LEU A 177 31.23 7.54 1.99
N ILE A 178 30.33 8.45 1.61
CA ILE A 178 30.68 9.87 1.35
C ILE A 178 31.24 10.53 2.62
N LEU A 179 30.58 10.35 3.77
CA LEU A 179 31.07 10.90 5.04
C LEU A 179 32.45 10.37 5.38
N TRP A 180 32.70 9.07 5.19
CA TRP A 180 34.01 8.47 5.43
C TRP A 180 35.10 9.00 4.51
N MET A 181 34.74 9.39 3.25
CA MET A 181 35.71 9.97 2.30
C MET A 181 36.02 11.44 2.58
N VAL A 182 35.10 12.17 3.17
CA VAL A 182 35.22 13.63 3.40
C VAL A 182 35.70 13.96 4.82
N GLY A 183 35.46 13.09 5.78
CA GLY A 183 35.85 13.26 7.18
C GLY A 183 37.07 12.49 7.51
#